data_717292f4c20d1cb961e3bd2ed291c555
#
_entry.id   717292f4c20d1cb961e3bd2ed291c555
#
_cell.length_a   1.000
_cell.length_b   1.000
_cell.length_c   1.000
_cell.angle_alpha   90.00
_cell.angle_beta   90.00
_cell.angle_gamma   90.00
#
_symmetry.space_group_name_H-M   'P 1'
#
loop_
_entity.id
_entity.type
_entity.pdbx_description
1 polymer ?
#
loop_
_entity_poly.entity_id
_entity_poly.type
_entity_poly.pdbx_seq_one_letter_code
_entity_poly.pdbx_strand_id
1 'polypeptide(L)'
;YSDFRFMFKELNEEEKILTYSVFGGTPYYLEKVKKTGGDIYQKINELVIKRGGELLEEPKNLLEYENVRVHAKYNSILHATSSGKETLKEIEDFTKINSNVMSPYLSRLDELLDLVGRKDPVLGKEKLGRYCVRDNFFKFWYKFIFPNQTPLNLGNTKLVSDLIKQDLNGYIGRVFEEIVKELLILYNTREIKGLKLNFENIGSWWDRNSNEIDVLAYNLKEKTFVLGEVKWTNKPSDFDVIEELERKSKHVHYGGNYKFLFVSKNGFTE
;
A
#
# COMPACT_ATOMS: atom_id res chain seq x y z
N TYR A 1 10.39 -4.40 -2.47
CA TYR A 1 11.13 -3.66 -1.43
C TYR A 1 12.54 -4.17 -1.22
N SER A 2 12.74 -5.46 -1.33
CA SER A 2 14.05 -6.10 -1.07
C SER A 2 15.18 -5.53 -1.92
N ASP A 3 14.98 -5.39 -3.23
CA ASP A 3 16.00 -4.83 -4.14
C ASP A 3 16.23 -3.34 -3.86
N PHE A 4 15.16 -2.60 -3.52
CA PHE A 4 15.25 -1.21 -3.12
C PHE A 4 16.22 -1.00 -1.93
N ARG A 5 16.18 -1.87 -0.91
CA ARG A 5 17.07 -1.78 0.25
C ARG A 5 18.56 -1.81 -0.13
N PHE A 6 18.92 -2.58 -1.14
CA PHE A 6 20.31 -2.65 -1.62
C PHE A 6 20.75 -1.42 -2.38
N MET A 7 19.82 -0.71 -3.01
CA MET A 7 20.11 0.53 -3.75
C MET A 7 20.33 1.73 -2.83
N PHE A 8 19.72 1.76 -1.64
CA PHE A 8 19.73 2.87 -0.69
C PHE A 8 20.36 2.46 0.65
N LYS A 9 21.59 1.93 0.59
CA LYS A 9 22.32 1.47 1.79
C LYS A 9 22.63 2.60 2.77
N GLU A 10 22.72 3.81 2.29
CA GLU A 10 22.99 5.04 3.04
C GLU A 10 21.82 5.50 3.92
N LEU A 11 20.59 5.10 3.61
CA LEU A 11 19.41 5.42 4.37
C LEU A 11 19.21 4.45 5.54
N ASN A 12 18.71 4.94 6.67
CA ASN A 12 18.23 4.06 7.75
C ASN A 12 16.94 3.33 7.33
N GLU A 13 16.48 2.34 8.08
CA GLU A 13 15.33 1.51 7.69
C GLU A 13 14.02 2.31 7.63
N GLU A 14 13.83 3.30 8.51
CA GLU A 14 12.66 4.18 8.47
C GLU A 14 12.66 5.02 7.19
N GLU A 15 13.77 5.65 6.87
CA GLU A 15 13.92 6.45 5.64
C GLU A 15 13.73 5.60 4.38
N LYS A 16 14.19 4.34 4.38
CA LYS A 16 13.96 3.40 3.29
C LYS A 16 12.47 3.12 3.09
N ILE A 17 11.75 2.83 4.18
CA ILE A 17 10.31 2.55 4.13
C ILE A 17 9.56 3.80 3.65
N LEU A 18 9.87 4.99 4.19
CA LEU A 18 9.29 6.26 3.76
C LEU A 18 9.50 6.49 2.25
N THR A 19 10.74 6.34 1.78
CA THR A 19 11.10 6.59 0.39
C THR A 19 10.43 5.60 -0.56
N TYR A 20 10.45 4.32 -0.23
CA TYR A 20 9.78 3.28 -1.02
C TYR A 20 8.27 3.45 -1.04
N SER A 21 7.67 3.86 0.07
CA SER A 21 6.22 4.08 0.14
C SER A 21 5.76 5.20 -0.79
N VAL A 22 6.58 6.22 -0.98
CA VAL A 22 6.26 7.37 -1.85
C VAL A 22 6.63 7.11 -3.30
N PHE A 23 7.85 6.64 -3.57
CA PHE A 23 8.42 6.58 -4.92
C PHE A 23 8.43 5.18 -5.54
N GLY A 24 8.05 4.16 -4.76
CA GLY A 24 8.02 2.77 -5.26
C GLY A 24 9.40 2.18 -5.55
N GLY A 25 9.42 1.20 -6.45
CA GLY A 25 10.62 0.47 -6.86
C GLY A 25 11.07 0.73 -8.29
N THR A 26 10.40 1.60 -9.04
CA THR A 26 10.68 1.88 -10.44
C THR A 26 12.06 2.55 -10.61
N PRO A 27 13.01 1.96 -11.36
CA PRO A 27 14.38 2.46 -11.45
C PRO A 27 14.49 3.92 -11.85
N TYR A 28 13.65 4.37 -12.78
CA TYR A 28 13.59 5.76 -13.23
C TYR A 28 13.30 6.73 -12.07
N TYR A 29 12.34 6.42 -11.22
CA TYR A 29 12.01 7.27 -10.06
C TYR A 29 13.14 7.24 -9.03
N LEU A 30 13.70 6.06 -8.78
CA LEU A 30 14.79 5.87 -7.81
C LEU A 30 16.06 6.62 -8.19
N GLU A 31 16.39 6.71 -9.49
CA GLU A 31 17.49 7.53 -9.97
C GLU A 31 17.31 9.01 -9.63
N LYS A 32 16.10 9.55 -9.82
CA LYS A 32 15.76 10.94 -9.47
C LYS A 32 15.86 11.17 -7.97
N VAL A 33 15.26 10.27 -7.17
CA VAL A 33 15.30 10.31 -5.71
C VAL A 33 16.73 10.30 -5.18
N LYS A 34 17.61 9.48 -5.76
CA LYS A 34 19.01 9.37 -5.34
C LYS A 34 19.83 10.64 -5.63
N LYS A 35 19.50 11.34 -6.70
CA LYS A 35 20.12 12.62 -7.06
C LYS A 35 19.60 13.79 -6.22
N THR A 36 18.44 13.64 -5.58
CA THR A 36 17.81 14.69 -4.78
C THR A 36 18.18 14.51 -3.31
N GLY A 37 18.88 15.50 -2.75
CA GLY A 37 19.25 15.51 -1.33
C GLY A 37 18.06 15.75 -0.40
N GLY A 38 18.34 15.67 0.92
CA GLY A 38 17.37 15.99 1.97
C GLY A 38 16.47 14.84 2.40
N ASP A 39 15.54 15.14 3.30
CA ASP A 39 14.57 14.20 3.84
C ASP A 39 13.44 13.88 2.83
N ILE A 40 12.52 13.01 3.23
CA ILE A 40 11.39 12.61 2.37
C ILE A 40 10.52 13.80 1.93
N TYR A 41 10.28 14.77 2.79
CA TYR A 41 9.44 15.92 2.47
C TYR A 41 10.13 16.87 1.50
N GLN A 42 11.44 17.03 1.62
CA GLN A 42 12.25 17.81 0.67
C GLN A 42 12.25 17.12 -0.70
N LYS A 43 12.43 15.80 -0.77
CA LYS A 43 12.36 15.03 -2.01
C LYS A 43 10.97 15.11 -2.67
N ILE A 44 9.89 14.98 -1.90
CA ILE A 44 8.52 15.15 -2.39
C ILE A 44 8.33 16.57 -2.96
N ASN A 45 8.79 17.60 -2.24
CA ASN A 45 8.69 18.98 -2.70
C ASN A 45 9.42 19.19 -4.02
N GLU A 46 10.69 18.76 -4.10
CA GLU A 46 11.54 18.98 -5.27
C GLU A 46 11.10 18.21 -6.52
N LEU A 47 10.70 16.96 -6.35
CA LEU A 47 10.38 16.08 -7.48
C LEU A 47 8.92 16.11 -7.91
N VAL A 48 7.98 16.40 -6.97
CA VAL A 48 6.56 16.16 -7.21
C VAL A 48 5.69 17.41 -7.02
N ILE A 49 6.02 18.30 -6.07
CA ILE A 49 5.13 19.43 -5.72
C ILE A 49 5.49 20.70 -6.48
N LYS A 50 6.79 21.02 -6.53
CA LYS A 50 7.22 22.29 -7.13
C LYS A 50 6.97 22.31 -8.63
N ARG A 51 6.71 23.48 -9.18
CA ARG A 51 6.54 23.69 -10.61
C ARG A 51 7.81 23.23 -11.36
N GLY A 52 7.65 22.34 -12.33
CA GLY A 52 8.76 21.72 -13.06
C GLY A 52 9.46 20.58 -12.32
N GLY A 53 8.89 20.08 -11.22
CA GLY A 53 9.35 18.84 -10.60
C GLY A 53 9.32 17.68 -11.60
N GLU A 54 10.41 16.92 -11.69
CA GLU A 54 10.61 15.93 -12.76
C GLU A 54 9.55 14.80 -12.76
N LEU A 55 8.90 14.55 -11.63
CA LEU A 55 7.88 13.52 -11.48
C LEU A 55 6.45 14.08 -11.35
N LEU A 56 6.27 15.41 -11.42
CA LEU A 56 4.96 16.04 -11.23
C LEU A 56 3.91 15.56 -12.23
N GLU A 57 4.27 15.42 -13.50
CA GLU A 57 3.34 15.05 -14.58
C GLU A 57 3.48 13.57 -15.03
N GLU A 58 4.37 12.80 -14.38
CA GLU A 58 4.72 11.44 -14.81
C GLU A 58 3.51 10.51 -14.96
N PRO A 59 2.56 10.42 -13.98
CA PRO A 59 1.41 9.55 -14.13
C PRO A 59 0.44 9.95 -15.23
N LYS A 60 0.35 11.23 -15.56
CA LYS A 60 -0.45 11.69 -16.71
C LYS A 60 0.22 11.30 -18.03
N ASN A 61 1.53 11.56 -18.14
CA ASN A 61 2.31 11.25 -19.33
C ASN A 61 2.22 9.75 -19.65
N LEU A 62 2.32 8.88 -18.64
CA LEU A 62 2.20 7.45 -18.85
C LEU A 62 0.82 7.06 -19.44
N LEU A 63 -0.26 7.58 -18.93
CA LEU A 63 -1.60 7.32 -19.48
C LEU A 63 -1.76 7.87 -20.90
N GLU A 64 -1.13 8.99 -21.23
CA GLU A 64 -1.13 9.56 -22.59
C GLU A 64 -0.33 8.68 -23.57
N TYR A 65 0.84 8.19 -23.19
CA TYR A 65 1.65 7.27 -24.01
C TYR A 65 0.91 5.98 -24.32
N GLU A 66 0.11 5.47 -23.40
CA GLU A 66 -0.70 4.27 -23.57
C GLU A 66 -1.99 4.48 -24.40
N ASN A 67 -2.13 5.63 -25.07
CA ASN A 67 -3.30 5.97 -25.90
C ASN A 67 -4.66 5.75 -25.21
N VAL A 68 -4.72 6.10 -23.94
CA VAL A 68 -5.93 5.97 -23.13
C VAL A 68 -6.93 7.07 -23.52
N ARG A 69 -7.93 6.75 -24.35
CA ARG A 69 -8.87 7.75 -24.93
C ARG A 69 -9.79 8.45 -23.92
N VAL A 70 -10.04 7.86 -22.76
CA VAL A 70 -11.02 8.38 -21.77
C VAL A 70 -10.32 8.61 -20.43
N HIS A 71 -9.36 9.53 -20.40
CA HIS A 71 -8.54 9.85 -19.22
C HIS A 71 -9.36 10.12 -17.96
N ALA A 72 -10.49 10.82 -18.06
CA ALA A 72 -11.29 11.20 -16.90
C ALA A 72 -11.76 9.99 -16.08
N LYS A 73 -12.22 8.90 -16.73
CA LYS A 73 -12.68 7.69 -16.01
C LYS A 73 -11.53 6.94 -15.36
N TYR A 74 -10.41 6.78 -16.06
CA TYR A 74 -9.22 6.14 -15.49
C TYR A 74 -8.68 6.91 -14.30
N ASN A 75 -8.54 8.22 -14.44
CA ASN A 75 -8.12 9.10 -13.35
C ASN A 75 -9.04 9.03 -12.15
N SER A 76 -10.37 8.99 -12.36
CA SER A 76 -11.34 8.87 -11.27
C SER A 76 -11.23 7.52 -10.55
N ILE A 77 -11.03 6.41 -11.27
CA ILE A 77 -10.84 5.08 -10.68
C ILE A 77 -9.52 5.01 -9.91
N LEU A 78 -8.42 5.49 -10.49
CA LEU A 78 -7.12 5.54 -9.83
C LEU A 78 -7.15 6.43 -8.57
N HIS A 79 -7.85 7.57 -8.62
CA HIS A 79 -8.04 8.42 -7.44
C HIS A 79 -8.86 7.73 -6.36
N ALA A 80 -9.97 7.07 -6.72
CA ALA A 80 -10.80 6.33 -5.76
C ALA A 80 -10.00 5.23 -5.07
N THR A 81 -9.32 4.36 -5.84
CA THR A 81 -8.53 3.25 -5.31
C THR A 81 -7.34 3.72 -4.46
N SER A 82 -6.65 4.78 -4.88
CA SER A 82 -5.57 5.40 -4.10
C SER A 82 -6.05 6.06 -2.82
N SER A 83 -7.33 6.48 -2.77
CA SER A 83 -7.98 7.05 -1.59
C SER A 83 -8.59 5.99 -0.66
N GLY A 84 -8.33 4.69 -0.91
CA GLY A 84 -8.80 3.58 -0.08
C GLY A 84 -10.23 3.14 -0.37
N LYS A 85 -10.77 3.45 -1.56
CA LYS A 85 -12.02 2.87 -2.06
C LYS A 85 -11.64 1.61 -2.83
N GLU A 86 -11.82 0.45 -2.20
CA GLU A 86 -11.21 -0.80 -2.67
C GLU A 86 -12.23 -1.77 -3.25
N THR A 87 -13.50 -1.69 -2.83
CA THR A 87 -14.57 -2.51 -3.39
C THR A 87 -15.23 -1.84 -4.61
N LEU A 88 -15.77 -2.63 -5.53
CA LEU A 88 -16.52 -2.09 -6.68
C LEU A 88 -17.58 -1.07 -6.25
N LYS A 89 -18.28 -1.36 -5.16
CA LYS A 89 -19.33 -0.49 -4.64
C LYS A 89 -18.78 0.85 -4.15
N GLU A 90 -17.70 0.83 -3.39
CA GLU A 90 -17.05 2.06 -2.90
C GLU A 90 -16.49 2.91 -4.05
N ILE A 91 -15.89 2.26 -5.08
CA ILE A 91 -15.39 2.94 -6.27
C ILE A 91 -16.54 3.56 -7.05
N GLU A 92 -17.66 2.82 -7.24
CA GLU A 92 -18.89 3.33 -7.89
C GLU A 92 -19.45 4.54 -7.14
N ASP A 93 -19.59 4.42 -5.82
CA ASP A 93 -20.13 5.51 -4.97
C ASP A 93 -19.23 6.76 -4.99
N PHE A 94 -17.92 6.59 -5.07
CA PHE A 94 -16.95 7.68 -5.12
C PHE A 94 -16.91 8.34 -6.51
N THR A 95 -16.81 7.53 -7.58
CA THR A 95 -16.60 8.02 -8.95
C THR A 95 -17.90 8.40 -9.67
N LYS A 96 -19.04 7.93 -9.18
CA LYS A 96 -20.36 7.96 -9.85
C LYS A 96 -20.37 7.26 -11.22
N ILE A 97 -19.42 6.36 -11.45
CA ILE A 97 -19.36 5.51 -12.63
C ILE A 97 -20.01 4.17 -12.26
N ASN A 98 -21.09 3.80 -12.96
CA ASN A 98 -21.78 2.52 -12.73
C ASN A 98 -20.82 1.33 -12.91
N SER A 99 -20.90 0.33 -12.03
CA SER A 99 -20.02 -0.84 -12.00
C SER A 99 -19.96 -1.61 -13.32
N ASN A 100 -21.08 -1.72 -14.04
CA ASN A 100 -21.10 -2.36 -15.37
C ASN A 100 -20.27 -1.61 -16.41
N VAL A 101 -20.21 -0.27 -16.31
CA VAL A 101 -19.39 0.58 -17.17
C VAL A 101 -17.94 0.58 -16.71
N MET A 102 -17.69 0.39 -15.42
CA MET A 102 -16.35 0.45 -14.81
C MET A 102 -15.51 -0.81 -15.11
N SER A 103 -16.12 -1.98 -15.20
CA SER A 103 -15.43 -3.27 -15.36
C SER A 103 -14.41 -3.28 -16.50
N PRO A 104 -14.71 -2.81 -17.73
CA PRO A 104 -13.72 -2.76 -18.81
C PRO A 104 -12.53 -1.84 -18.51
N TYR A 105 -12.72 -0.76 -17.74
CA TYR A 105 -11.64 0.15 -17.34
C TYR A 105 -10.74 -0.50 -16.30
N LEU A 106 -11.33 -1.23 -15.33
CA LEU A 106 -10.57 -1.99 -14.34
C LEU A 106 -9.75 -3.12 -14.99
N SER A 107 -10.35 -3.91 -15.91
CA SER A 107 -9.62 -4.92 -16.66
C SER A 107 -8.44 -4.33 -17.43
N ARG A 108 -8.62 -3.19 -18.06
CA ARG A 108 -7.52 -2.53 -18.79
C ARG A 108 -6.42 -2.02 -17.86
N LEU A 109 -6.79 -1.45 -16.69
CA LEU A 109 -5.83 -1.01 -15.68
C LEU A 109 -5.06 -2.19 -15.07
N ASP A 110 -5.68 -3.36 -14.97
CA ASP A 110 -5.07 -4.59 -14.45
C ASP A 110 -4.23 -5.30 -15.52
N GLU A 111 -4.85 -5.71 -16.63
CA GLU A 111 -4.26 -6.63 -17.59
C GLU A 111 -3.28 -5.98 -18.56
N LEU A 112 -3.53 -4.72 -18.95
CA LEU A 112 -2.71 -4.03 -19.95
C LEU A 112 -1.70 -3.06 -19.33
N LEU A 113 -2.11 -2.30 -18.33
CA LEU A 113 -1.31 -1.22 -17.74
C LEU A 113 -0.59 -1.64 -16.47
N ASP A 114 -0.97 -2.76 -15.87
CA ASP A 114 -0.44 -3.27 -14.58
C ASP A 114 -0.48 -2.22 -13.44
N LEU A 115 -1.41 -1.26 -13.52
CA LEU A 115 -1.54 -0.17 -12.54
C LEU A 115 -2.46 -0.49 -11.37
N VAL A 116 -3.51 -1.28 -11.62
CA VAL A 116 -4.46 -1.70 -10.58
C VAL A 116 -4.47 -3.21 -10.50
N GLY A 117 -4.50 -3.77 -9.31
CA GLY A 117 -4.65 -5.19 -9.09
C GLY A 117 -5.85 -5.51 -8.23
N ARG A 118 -6.42 -6.70 -8.42
CA ARG A 118 -7.42 -7.24 -7.52
C ARG A 118 -6.72 -8.15 -6.50
N LYS A 119 -7.03 -7.94 -5.22
CA LYS A 119 -6.60 -8.79 -4.11
C LYS A 119 -7.82 -9.50 -3.53
N ASP A 120 -7.72 -10.81 -3.35
CA ASP A 120 -8.71 -11.60 -2.64
C ASP A 120 -8.18 -11.94 -1.23
N PRO A 121 -9.06 -12.05 -0.22
CA PRO A 121 -8.62 -12.43 1.12
C PRO A 121 -8.06 -13.86 1.13
N VAL A 122 -6.93 -14.05 1.77
CA VAL A 122 -6.34 -15.38 1.95
C VAL A 122 -7.31 -16.27 2.75
N LEU A 123 -7.58 -17.48 2.28
CA LEU A 123 -8.59 -18.39 2.86
C LEU A 123 -10.02 -17.79 2.91
N GLY A 124 -10.24 -16.69 2.23
CA GLY A 124 -11.51 -15.99 2.17
C GLY A 124 -12.37 -16.41 0.98
N LYS A 125 -13.49 -15.72 0.80
CA LYS A 125 -14.38 -15.92 -0.34
C LYS A 125 -13.99 -14.98 -1.47
N GLU A 126 -13.84 -15.47 -2.70
CA GLU A 126 -13.50 -14.70 -3.91
C GLU A 126 -14.38 -13.46 -4.16
N LYS A 127 -15.65 -13.49 -3.66
CA LYS A 127 -16.58 -12.36 -3.78
C LYS A 127 -16.24 -11.14 -2.92
N LEU A 128 -15.17 -11.21 -2.13
CA LEU A 128 -14.71 -10.14 -1.26
C LEU A 128 -13.46 -9.42 -1.81
N GLY A 129 -13.15 -9.60 -3.09
CA GLY A 129 -11.98 -8.99 -3.71
C GLY A 129 -11.98 -7.47 -3.61
N ARG A 130 -10.79 -6.91 -3.39
CA ARG A 130 -10.50 -5.48 -3.29
C ARG A 130 -9.55 -5.06 -4.40
N TYR A 131 -9.74 -3.86 -4.93
CA TYR A 131 -8.87 -3.25 -5.93
C TYR A 131 -7.84 -2.34 -5.26
N CYS A 132 -6.60 -2.41 -5.72
CA CYS A 132 -5.52 -1.55 -5.22
C CYS A 132 -4.62 -1.09 -6.36
N VAL A 133 -4.08 0.11 -6.25
CA VAL A 133 -3.00 0.58 -7.14
C VAL A 133 -1.71 -0.14 -6.77
N ARG A 134 -1.04 -0.76 -7.76
CA ARG A 134 0.18 -1.56 -7.55
C ARG A 134 1.42 -0.70 -7.32
N ASP A 135 1.61 0.30 -8.15
CA ASP A 135 2.77 1.19 -8.05
C ASP A 135 2.57 2.22 -6.94
N ASN A 136 3.53 2.29 -6.00
CA ASN A 136 3.44 3.19 -4.85
C ASN A 136 3.50 4.66 -5.24
N PHE A 137 4.27 5.03 -6.27
CA PHE A 137 4.33 6.41 -6.72
C PHE A 137 3.00 6.86 -7.35
N PHE A 138 2.39 6.01 -8.18
CA PHE A 138 1.05 6.26 -8.71
C PHE A 138 0.01 6.38 -7.58
N LYS A 139 0.04 5.46 -6.61
CA LYS A 139 -0.83 5.51 -5.43
C LYS A 139 -0.67 6.80 -4.64
N PHE A 140 0.57 7.22 -4.39
CA PHE A 140 0.88 8.50 -3.73
C PHE A 140 0.37 9.69 -4.54
N TRP A 141 0.68 9.73 -5.84
CA TRP A 141 0.32 10.81 -6.73
C TRP A 141 -1.20 10.99 -6.86
N TYR A 142 -1.93 9.89 -7.09
CA TYR A 142 -3.39 9.94 -7.19
C TYR A 142 -4.08 10.26 -5.87
N LYS A 143 -3.49 9.92 -4.74
CA LYS A 143 -4.03 10.29 -3.43
C LYS A 143 -3.80 11.76 -3.11
N PHE A 144 -2.59 12.29 -3.33
CA PHE A 144 -2.19 13.60 -2.81
C PHE A 144 -2.06 14.68 -3.89
N ILE A 145 -1.65 14.36 -5.08
CA ILE A 145 -1.34 15.34 -6.13
C ILE A 145 -2.54 15.55 -7.06
N PHE A 146 -3.14 14.47 -7.54
CA PHE A 146 -4.27 14.55 -8.47
C PHE A 146 -5.43 15.43 -7.94
N PRO A 147 -5.96 15.29 -6.72
CA PRO A 147 -7.04 16.14 -6.21
C PRO A 147 -6.61 17.58 -5.95
N ASN A 148 -5.30 17.83 -5.88
CA ASN A 148 -4.74 19.13 -5.53
C ASN A 148 -4.05 19.85 -6.71
N GLN A 149 -4.35 19.47 -7.94
CA GLN A 149 -3.74 20.10 -9.14
C GLN A 149 -4.06 21.59 -9.24
N THR A 150 -5.29 22.01 -8.92
CA THR A 150 -5.66 23.42 -8.95
C THR A 150 -4.82 24.29 -7.99
N PRO A 151 -4.69 23.94 -6.70
CA PRO A 151 -3.74 24.63 -5.80
C PRO A 151 -2.31 24.66 -6.33
N LEU A 152 -1.80 23.53 -6.87
CA LEU A 152 -0.45 23.47 -7.42
C LEU A 152 -0.26 24.39 -8.62
N ASN A 153 -1.21 24.41 -9.54
CA ASN A 153 -1.18 25.31 -10.71
C ASN A 153 -1.21 26.79 -10.32
N LEU A 154 -1.87 27.14 -9.22
CA LEU A 154 -1.88 28.47 -8.64
C LEU A 154 -0.63 28.78 -7.79
N GLY A 155 0.32 27.86 -7.67
CA GLY A 155 1.56 28.04 -6.91
C GLY A 155 1.41 27.85 -5.39
N ASN A 156 0.26 27.36 -4.91
CA ASN A 156 0.03 27.10 -3.49
C ASN A 156 0.61 25.73 -3.06
N THR A 157 1.92 25.59 -3.21
CA THR A 157 2.66 24.35 -2.88
C THR A 157 2.63 24.05 -1.38
N LYS A 158 2.59 25.09 -0.53
CA LYS A 158 2.54 24.94 0.93
C LYS A 158 1.30 24.18 1.38
N LEU A 159 0.13 24.53 0.85
CA LEU A 159 -1.12 23.83 1.17
C LEU A 159 -0.99 22.33 0.92
N VAL A 160 -0.48 21.96 -0.25
CA VAL A 160 -0.35 20.53 -0.62
C VAL A 160 0.70 19.81 0.24
N SER A 161 1.81 20.49 0.54
CA SER A 161 2.82 19.95 1.45
C SER A 161 2.26 19.69 2.86
N ASP A 162 1.45 20.60 3.39
CA ASP A 162 0.85 20.47 4.72
C ASP A 162 -0.20 19.33 4.75
N LEU A 163 -1.01 19.18 3.70
CA LEU A 163 -1.93 18.02 3.55
C LEU A 163 -1.18 16.69 3.51
N ILE A 164 -0.06 16.61 2.78
CA ILE A 164 0.77 15.42 2.74
C ILE A 164 1.32 15.11 4.12
N LYS A 165 1.88 16.10 4.83
CA LYS A 165 2.43 15.90 6.18
C LYS A 165 1.40 15.35 7.16
N GLN A 166 0.16 15.81 7.06
CA GLN A 166 -0.95 15.38 7.91
C GLN A 166 -1.29 13.91 7.70
N ASP A 167 -1.35 13.44 6.45
CA ASP A 167 -1.90 12.13 6.09
C ASP A 167 -0.83 11.07 5.76
N LEU A 168 0.45 11.45 5.64
CA LEU A 168 1.51 10.58 5.15
C LEU A 168 1.70 9.33 6.02
N ASN A 169 1.63 9.45 7.35
CA ASN A 169 1.78 8.31 8.25
C ASN A 169 0.70 7.24 8.02
N GLY A 170 -0.56 7.65 7.87
CA GLY A 170 -1.65 6.72 7.57
C GLY A 170 -1.50 6.05 6.18
N TYR A 171 -0.98 6.79 5.21
CA TYR A 171 -0.66 6.26 3.89
C TYR A 171 0.45 5.19 3.96
N ILE A 172 1.55 5.49 4.68
CA ILE A 172 2.70 4.59 4.81
C ILE A 172 2.31 3.31 5.55
N GLY A 173 1.42 3.37 6.55
CA GLY A 173 0.96 2.20 7.28
C GLY A 173 0.51 1.07 6.36
N ARG A 174 -0.31 1.38 5.36
CA ARG A 174 -0.80 0.39 4.37
C ARG A 174 0.31 -0.17 3.46
N VAL A 175 1.31 0.64 3.13
CA VAL A 175 2.47 0.15 2.36
C VAL A 175 3.39 -0.70 3.25
N PHE A 176 3.49 -0.34 4.52
CA PHE A 176 4.29 -1.08 5.49
C PHE A 176 3.76 -2.51 5.71
N GLU A 177 2.44 -2.71 5.72
CA GLU A 177 1.83 -4.04 5.74
C GLU A 177 2.29 -4.91 4.55
N GLU A 178 2.35 -4.33 3.33
CA GLU A 178 2.83 -5.04 2.15
C GLU A 178 4.34 -5.35 2.25
N ILE A 179 5.15 -4.40 2.74
CA ILE A 179 6.59 -4.60 2.98
C ILE A 179 6.81 -5.75 3.97
N VAL A 180 6.03 -5.81 5.04
CA VAL A 180 6.14 -6.89 6.03
C VAL A 180 5.82 -8.25 5.39
N LYS A 181 4.77 -8.34 4.57
CA LYS A 181 4.44 -9.58 3.84
C LYS A 181 5.57 -10.01 2.89
N GLU A 182 6.14 -9.07 2.12
CA GLU A 182 7.31 -9.36 1.26
C GLU A 182 8.51 -9.89 2.07
N LEU A 183 8.80 -9.26 3.21
CA LEU A 183 9.88 -9.72 4.07
C LEU A 183 9.60 -11.11 4.64
N LEU A 184 8.38 -11.40 5.06
CA LEU A 184 8.02 -12.74 5.54
C LEU A 184 8.18 -13.81 4.44
N ILE A 185 7.85 -13.49 3.19
CA ILE A 185 8.09 -14.38 2.04
C ILE A 185 9.59 -14.69 1.91
N LEU A 186 10.45 -13.69 2.01
CA LEU A 186 11.91 -13.88 1.92
C LEU A 186 12.47 -14.73 3.07
N TYR A 187 11.84 -14.67 4.23
CA TYR A 187 12.23 -15.44 5.40
C TYR A 187 11.45 -16.75 5.55
N ASN A 188 10.60 -17.10 4.57
CA ASN A 188 9.89 -18.39 4.58
C ASN A 188 10.90 -19.55 4.69
N THR A 189 10.58 -20.56 5.46
CA THR A 189 11.46 -21.69 5.86
C THR A 189 12.57 -21.36 6.85
N ARG A 190 12.61 -20.13 7.39
CA ARG A 190 13.56 -19.71 8.43
C ARG A 190 12.87 -19.48 9.77
N GLU A 191 13.67 -19.27 10.78
CA GLU A 191 13.18 -18.90 12.10
C GLU A 191 13.50 -17.42 12.38
N ILE A 192 12.50 -16.68 12.86
CA ILE A 192 12.62 -15.28 13.28
C ILE A 192 12.16 -15.18 14.71
N LYS A 193 13.09 -14.85 15.63
CA LYS A 193 12.79 -14.67 17.08
C LYS A 193 11.95 -15.81 17.68
N GLY A 194 12.31 -17.06 17.39
CA GLY A 194 11.59 -18.25 17.89
C GLY A 194 10.34 -18.62 17.06
N LEU A 195 9.91 -17.80 16.11
CA LEU A 195 8.84 -18.12 15.19
C LEU A 195 9.40 -18.82 13.94
N LYS A 196 9.21 -20.12 13.84
CA LYS A 196 9.53 -20.87 12.62
C LYS A 196 8.47 -20.57 11.56
N LEU A 197 8.90 -19.97 10.46
CA LEU A 197 8.08 -19.73 9.30
C LEU A 197 8.13 -20.96 8.38
N ASN A 198 6.97 -21.47 8.02
CA ASN A 198 6.80 -22.51 7.00
C ASN A 198 5.36 -22.40 6.47
N PHE A 199 5.16 -21.60 5.43
CA PHE A 199 3.82 -21.39 4.89
C PHE A 199 3.76 -21.64 3.39
N GLU A 200 2.60 -22.11 2.92
CA GLU A 200 2.28 -22.38 1.51
C GLU A 200 1.76 -21.10 0.84
N ASN A 201 1.09 -20.23 1.60
CA ASN A 201 0.55 -18.97 1.11
C ASN A 201 0.53 -17.91 2.21
N ILE A 202 0.54 -16.64 1.81
CA ILE A 202 0.50 -15.46 2.68
C ILE A 202 -0.26 -14.32 2.00
N GLY A 203 -1.00 -13.56 2.77
CA GLY A 203 -1.70 -12.35 2.34
C GLY A 203 -2.43 -11.69 3.49
N SER A 204 -3.38 -10.81 3.20
CA SER A 204 -4.30 -10.27 4.19
C SER A 204 -5.60 -11.08 4.21
N TRP A 205 -6.28 -11.07 5.33
CA TRP A 205 -7.58 -11.71 5.47
C TRP A 205 -8.62 -10.68 5.91
N TRP A 206 -9.83 -10.76 5.34
CA TRP A 206 -10.98 -9.96 5.75
C TRP A 206 -12.28 -10.70 5.49
N ASP A 207 -13.31 -10.29 6.23
CA ASP A 207 -14.67 -10.82 6.09
C ASP A 207 -15.69 -9.72 5.73
N ARG A 208 -16.98 -10.09 5.68
CA ARG A 208 -18.08 -9.14 5.40
C ARG A 208 -18.43 -8.25 6.59
N ASN A 209 -17.97 -8.60 7.79
CA ASN A 209 -18.26 -7.89 9.03
C ASN A 209 -17.17 -6.87 9.38
N SER A 210 -16.32 -6.51 8.40
CA SER A 210 -15.20 -5.57 8.58
C SER A 210 -14.13 -6.05 9.57
N ASN A 211 -14.04 -7.37 9.85
CA ASN A 211 -12.86 -7.90 10.48
C ASN A 211 -11.75 -8.03 9.45
N GLU A 212 -10.55 -7.57 9.81
CA GLU A 212 -9.37 -7.61 8.94
C GLU A 212 -8.14 -8.01 9.74
N ILE A 213 -7.28 -8.85 9.14
CA ILE A 213 -5.99 -9.27 9.65
C ILE A 213 -4.95 -8.91 8.59
N ASP A 214 -3.96 -8.11 8.96
CA ASP A 214 -2.97 -7.54 8.03
C ASP A 214 -2.13 -8.64 7.37
N VAL A 215 -1.78 -9.67 8.13
CA VAL A 215 -1.00 -10.82 7.67
C VAL A 215 -1.67 -12.11 8.10
N LEU A 216 -2.04 -12.94 7.15
CA LEU A 216 -2.40 -14.34 7.37
C LEU A 216 -1.51 -15.22 6.49
N ALA A 217 -0.60 -15.96 7.13
CA ALA A 217 0.20 -16.98 6.45
C ALA A 217 -0.21 -18.37 6.97
N TYR A 218 -0.28 -19.36 6.09
CA TYR A 218 -0.75 -20.69 6.46
C TYR A 218 -0.02 -21.83 5.77
N ASN A 219 0.01 -22.98 6.44
CA ASN A 219 0.35 -24.28 5.89
C ASN A 219 -0.78 -25.25 6.26
N LEU A 220 -1.56 -25.65 5.26
CA LEU A 220 -2.72 -26.53 5.49
C LEU A 220 -2.32 -27.97 5.84
N LYS A 221 -1.17 -28.44 5.32
CA LYS A 221 -0.66 -29.80 5.61
C LYS A 221 -0.23 -29.91 7.08
N GLU A 222 0.46 -28.89 7.59
CA GLU A 222 0.92 -28.82 8.97
C GLU A 222 -0.16 -28.25 9.92
N LYS A 223 -1.29 -27.78 9.39
CA LYS A 223 -2.36 -27.10 10.13
C LYS A 223 -1.82 -25.95 11.00
N THR A 224 -0.89 -25.18 10.43
CA THR A 224 -0.28 -24.02 11.11
C THR A 224 -0.71 -22.72 10.44
N PHE A 225 -1.01 -21.72 11.28
CA PHE A 225 -1.46 -20.39 10.85
C PHE A 225 -0.66 -19.33 11.61
N VAL A 226 -0.12 -18.36 10.89
CA VAL A 226 0.51 -17.17 11.47
C VAL A 226 -0.39 -15.97 11.18
N LEU A 227 -0.93 -15.36 12.22
CA LEU A 227 -1.75 -14.16 12.14
C LEU A 227 -0.93 -12.96 12.61
N GLY A 228 -0.89 -11.92 11.81
CA GLY A 228 -0.07 -10.75 12.08
C GLY A 228 -0.85 -9.45 12.06
N GLU A 229 -0.52 -8.56 12.99
CA GLU A 229 -0.95 -7.16 13.01
C GLU A 229 0.29 -6.27 12.84
N VAL A 230 0.18 -5.25 11.97
CA VAL A 230 1.29 -4.40 11.57
C VAL A 230 0.95 -2.94 11.87
N LYS A 231 1.82 -2.25 12.62
CA LYS A 231 1.56 -0.87 13.05
C LYS A 231 2.70 0.08 12.65
N TRP A 232 2.35 1.09 11.86
CA TRP A 232 3.21 2.23 11.56
C TRP A 232 2.75 3.44 12.35
N THR A 233 3.20 3.54 13.60
CA THR A 233 2.81 4.61 14.53
C THR A 233 4.02 5.31 15.09
N ASN A 234 3.86 6.58 15.49
CA ASN A 234 4.93 7.36 16.13
C ASN A 234 5.07 7.09 17.64
N LYS A 235 4.18 6.26 18.20
CA LYS A 235 4.21 5.82 19.60
C LYS A 235 4.31 4.29 19.63
N PRO A 236 4.85 3.71 20.70
CA PRO A 236 4.77 2.26 20.91
C PRO A 236 3.32 1.79 20.84
N SER A 237 3.10 0.58 20.34
CA SER A 237 1.77 -0.04 20.29
C SER A 237 1.41 -0.62 21.66
N ASP A 238 0.15 -0.50 22.05
CA ASP A 238 -0.33 -1.01 23.33
C ASP A 238 -0.77 -2.48 23.22
N PHE A 239 -0.99 -3.14 24.33
CA PHE A 239 -1.41 -4.55 24.42
C PHE A 239 -2.82 -4.82 23.88
N ASP A 240 -3.65 -3.79 23.74
CA ASP A 240 -4.98 -3.88 23.11
C ASP A 240 -4.91 -4.47 21.67
N VAL A 241 -3.80 -4.28 20.98
CA VAL A 241 -3.52 -4.86 19.65
C VAL A 241 -3.52 -6.40 19.70
N ILE A 242 -3.05 -6.98 20.82
CA ILE A 242 -3.00 -8.43 21.01
C ILE A 242 -4.42 -8.98 21.19
N GLU A 243 -5.19 -8.39 22.10
CA GLU A 243 -6.58 -8.80 22.37
C GLU A 243 -7.45 -8.68 21.11
N GLU A 244 -7.24 -7.62 20.35
CA GLU A 244 -7.97 -7.40 19.09
C GLU A 244 -7.63 -8.47 18.05
N LEU A 245 -6.36 -8.84 17.88
CA LEU A 245 -5.94 -9.89 16.94
C LEU A 245 -6.45 -11.27 17.39
N GLU A 246 -6.43 -11.56 18.71
CA GLU A 246 -7.02 -12.78 19.25
C GLU A 246 -8.54 -12.81 19.02
N ARG A 247 -9.24 -11.70 19.17
CA ARG A 247 -10.66 -11.59 18.85
C ARG A 247 -10.93 -11.87 17.37
N LYS A 248 -10.15 -11.26 16.47
CA LYS A 248 -10.25 -11.45 15.03
C LYS A 248 -9.94 -12.89 14.61
N SER A 249 -9.00 -13.56 15.29
CA SER A 249 -8.61 -14.94 14.98
C SER A 249 -9.77 -15.93 15.06
N LYS A 250 -10.74 -15.68 15.95
CA LYS A 250 -11.94 -16.52 16.11
C LYS A 250 -12.85 -16.53 14.88
N HIS A 251 -12.69 -15.56 13.97
CA HIS A 251 -13.42 -15.50 12.70
C HIS A 251 -12.71 -16.25 11.57
N VAL A 252 -11.45 -16.65 11.77
CA VAL A 252 -10.69 -17.50 10.85
C VAL A 252 -11.05 -18.95 11.17
N HIS A 253 -12.07 -19.49 10.51
CA HIS A 253 -12.67 -20.79 10.81
C HIS A 253 -11.87 -21.99 10.28
N TYR A 254 -10.60 -22.10 10.62
CA TYR A 254 -9.76 -23.25 10.28
C TYR A 254 -9.21 -23.88 11.56
N GLY A 255 -9.37 -25.20 11.71
CA GLY A 255 -8.78 -25.92 12.85
C GLY A 255 -7.28 -26.05 12.69
N GLY A 256 -6.51 -25.66 13.72
CA GLY A 256 -5.06 -25.77 13.69
C GLY A 256 -4.35 -25.01 14.80
N ASN A 257 -3.03 -24.91 14.67
CA ASN A 257 -2.17 -24.19 15.60
C ASN A 257 -1.99 -22.74 15.13
N TYR A 258 -2.48 -21.79 15.90
CA TYR A 258 -2.38 -20.36 15.64
C TYR A 258 -1.18 -19.77 16.36
N LYS A 259 -0.34 -19.04 15.62
CA LYS A 259 0.77 -18.23 16.13
C LYS A 259 0.51 -16.78 15.79
N PHE A 260 0.85 -15.88 16.71
CA PHE A 260 0.64 -14.45 16.54
C PHE A 260 1.96 -13.74 16.28
N LEU A 261 1.92 -12.78 15.35
CA LEU A 261 3.05 -11.94 14.95
C LEU A 261 2.65 -10.47 15.08
N PHE A 262 3.41 -9.72 15.82
CA PHE A 262 3.19 -8.27 15.96
C PHE A 262 4.41 -7.53 15.42
N VAL A 263 4.17 -6.60 14.50
CA VAL A 263 5.21 -5.77 13.89
C VAL A 263 4.86 -4.31 14.12
N SER A 264 5.72 -3.59 14.84
CA SER A 264 5.53 -2.17 15.11
C SER A 264 6.80 -1.39 14.79
N LYS A 265 6.65 -0.20 14.18
CA LYS A 265 7.74 0.75 13.92
C LYS A 265 8.48 1.12 15.22
N ASN A 266 7.76 1.45 16.26
CA ASN A 266 8.29 1.96 17.52
C ASN A 266 8.18 0.98 18.69
N GLY A 267 8.03 -0.32 18.39
CA GLY A 267 7.91 -1.36 19.42
C GLY A 267 6.58 -1.32 20.16
N PHE A 268 6.58 -1.86 21.38
CA PHE A 268 5.39 -2.04 22.21
C PHE A 268 5.63 -1.42 23.59
N THR A 269 4.55 -1.02 24.27
CA THR A 269 4.59 -0.61 25.69
C THR A 269 5.02 -1.80 26.54
N GLU A 270 5.68 -1.51 27.70
CA GLU A 270 6.06 -2.53 28.71
C GLU A 270 4.84 -3.01 29.50
#